data_a1c1774182328796f3ca204abdb5cd80
#
_entry.id   a1c1774182328796f3ca204abdb5cd80
#
_cell.length_a   1.000
_cell.length_b   1.000
_cell.length_c   1.000
_cell.angle_alpha   90.00
_cell.angle_beta   90.00
_cell.angle_gamma   90.00
#
_symmetry.space_group_name_H-M   'P 1'
#
loop_
_entity.id
_entity.type
_entity.pdbx_description
1 polymer ?
#
loop_
_entity_poly.entity_id
_entity_poly.type
_entity_poly.pdbx_seq_one_letter_code
_entity_poly.pdbx_strand_id
1 'polypeptide(L)'
;MFKQLVKRIRGSLIIKRVLWSIGVVCIYMLGKYIPISTVPLYRNVSATGFDLTDALDTLAMVSGGNFSMQNLFSLGISPWMTSMILWRFFSLFEIVKAATKRQTHLYQMTLMFIVALIQAYGFSSVSDYYDIVELGPASQTLLRLASMVIMIAGSFVLSWLANLNARKGVGGPSVIIISNMTLNFLLNIVALISQNSFNPLEWMLITLAIVLGSSLLIWITLVVYRAEYRIPIRRIMIVSSFAERTYIPIRLTPAGGMPFMYAMTLMTLPPIVISILLGFFPENQWIQFLSANFSISQLPGILFYIFLLFILAIGFSYFNLDPGEIAEGMQKGGDFIEGVRPGLATKKYINKYLWRITIIGAIYTAIIGGLPMLIVWSQSGQMSFALLINNIYIMTTLMLGIVEQINVMLTWKQYNDLI
;
A
#
# COMPACT_ATOMS: atom_id res chain seq x y z
N MET A 1 34.63 -23.90 3.85
CA MET A 1 33.98 -22.72 3.32
C MET A 1 32.50 -22.63 3.72
N PHE A 2 31.63 -23.59 3.42
CA PHE A 2 30.21 -23.61 3.78
C PHE A 2 29.92 -23.48 5.29
N LYS A 3 30.61 -24.23 6.15
CA LYS A 3 30.48 -24.14 7.62
C LYS A 3 30.90 -22.79 8.20
N GLN A 4 31.89 -22.11 7.62
CA GLN A 4 32.30 -20.77 8.03
C GLN A 4 31.28 -19.71 7.57
N LEU A 5 30.70 -19.86 6.38
CA LEU A 5 29.63 -19.02 5.84
C LEU A 5 28.38 -19.16 6.72
N VAL A 6 27.98 -20.38 7.07
CA VAL A 6 26.84 -20.64 7.98
C VAL A 6 27.11 -20.07 9.38
N LYS A 7 28.33 -20.10 9.89
CA LYS A 7 28.70 -19.53 11.20
C LYS A 7 28.66 -17.98 11.15
N ARG A 8 29.06 -17.37 10.03
CA ARG A 8 29.00 -15.92 9.78
C ARG A 8 27.57 -15.46 9.62
N ILE A 9 26.71 -16.24 8.93
CA ILE A 9 25.27 -16.03 8.79
C ILE A 9 24.57 -16.14 10.15
N ARG A 10 24.93 -17.13 10.96
CA ARG A 10 24.35 -17.34 12.30
C ARG A 10 24.69 -16.22 13.29
N GLY A 11 25.81 -15.53 13.11
CA GLY A 11 26.25 -14.41 13.96
C GLY A 11 25.66 -13.05 13.60
N SER A 12 25.15 -12.87 12.37
CA SER A 12 24.62 -11.58 11.91
C SER A 12 23.12 -11.48 12.17
N LEU A 13 22.72 -10.56 13.04
CA LEU A 13 21.33 -10.29 13.42
C LEU A 13 20.49 -9.86 12.18
N ILE A 14 21.11 -9.16 11.25
CA ILE A 14 20.49 -8.68 10.01
C ILE A 14 20.14 -9.84 9.10
N ILE A 15 21.07 -10.78 8.90
CA ILE A 15 20.86 -11.95 8.04
C ILE A 15 19.73 -12.83 8.59
N LYS A 16 19.66 -13.00 9.91
CA LYS A 16 18.54 -13.72 10.56
C LYS A 16 17.19 -13.05 10.27
N ARG A 17 17.12 -11.72 10.36
CA ARG A 17 15.88 -10.97 10.07
C ARG A 17 15.49 -11.05 8.61
N VAL A 18 16.44 -10.95 7.68
CA VAL A 18 16.19 -11.09 6.24
C VAL A 18 15.70 -12.51 5.92
N LEU A 19 16.36 -13.56 6.45
CA LEU A 19 15.92 -14.94 6.28
C LEU A 19 14.52 -15.18 6.85
N TRP A 20 14.20 -14.55 7.98
CA TRP A 20 12.83 -14.58 8.53
C TRP A 20 11.82 -13.98 7.56
N SER A 21 12.11 -12.81 6.98
CA SER A 21 11.23 -12.16 6.00
C SER A 21 11.06 -13.00 4.74
N ILE A 22 12.12 -13.66 4.25
CA ILE A 22 12.03 -14.61 3.13
C ILE A 22 11.11 -15.77 3.49
N GLY A 23 11.23 -16.33 4.70
CA GLY A 23 10.33 -17.38 5.19
C GLY A 23 8.86 -16.96 5.21
N VAL A 24 8.57 -15.74 5.65
CA VAL A 24 7.21 -15.16 5.63
C VAL A 24 6.69 -15.03 4.19
N VAL A 25 7.53 -14.57 3.25
CA VAL A 25 7.18 -14.52 1.82
C VAL A 25 6.90 -15.91 1.26
N CYS A 26 7.68 -16.91 1.59
CA CYS A 26 7.43 -18.30 1.16
C CYS A 26 6.06 -18.80 1.67
N ILE A 27 5.73 -18.58 2.94
CA ILE A 27 4.43 -18.95 3.52
C ILE A 27 3.30 -18.20 2.78
N TYR A 28 3.46 -16.91 2.53
CA TYR A 28 2.50 -16.11 1.76
C TYR A 28 2.29 -16.67 0.35
N MET A 29 3.39 -16.99 -0.36
CA MET A 29 3.32 -17.56 -1.71
C MET A 29 2.61 -18.91 -1.72
N LEU A 30 2.91 -19.80 -0.79
CA LEU A 30 2.23 -21.10 -0.66
C LEU A 30 0.73 -20.90 -0.44
N GLY A 31 0.32 -20.01 0.47
CA GLY A 31 -1.09 -19.75 0.73
C GLY A 31 -1.84 -19.12 -0.44
N LYS A 32 -1.15 -18.36 -1.29
CA LYS A 32 -1.72 -17.80 -2.53
C LYS A 32 -2.09 -18.87 -3.57
N TYR A 33 -1.44 -20.02 -3.56
CA TYR A 33 -1.73 -21.14 -4.45
C TYR A 33 -2.73 -22.15 -3.89
N ILE A 34 -3.25 -21.95 -2.67
CA ILE A 34 -4.29 -22.80 -2.09
C ILE A 34 -5.66 -22.30 -2.57
N PRO A 35 -6.32 -22.95 -3.53
CA PRO A 35 -7.64 -22.53 -4.01
C PRO A 35 -8.70 -22.79 -2.96
N ILE A 36 -9.76 -21.98 -2.96
CA ILE A 36 -10.95 -22.24 -2.14
C ILE A 36 -11.80 -23.26 -2.90
N SER A 37 -12.08 -24.41 -2.27
CA SER A 37 -12.78 -25.53 -2.89
C SER A 37 -14.26 -25.27 -3.24
N THR A 38 -14.80 -24.14 -2.81
CA THR A 38 -16.20 -23.75 -3.08
C THR A 38 -16.43 -23.13 -4.44
N VAL A 39 -15.37 -22.78 -5.16
CA VAL A 39 -15.41 -22.04 -6.43
C VAL A 39 -14.65 -22.81 -7.50
N PRO A 40 -15.14 -22.87 -8.76
CA PRO A 40 -14.43 -23.51 -9.87
C PRO A 40 -13.06 -22.84 -10.10
N LEU A 41 -12.06 -23.68 -10.42
CA LEU A 41 -10.67 -23.25 -10.63
C LEU A 41 -10.51 -22.25 -11.80
N TYR A 42 -11.43 -22.32 -12.77
CA TYR A 42 -11.46 -21.39 -13.91
C TYR A 42 -12.76 -20.59 -13.84
N ARG A 43 -12.61 -19.30 -13.69
CA ARG A 43 -13.72 -18.35 -13.74
C ARG A 43 -14.08 -18.10 -15.20
N ASN A 44 -15.28 -18.49 -15.60
CA ASN A 44 -15.92 -17.89 -16.76
C ASN A 44 -16.38 -16.49 -16.31
N VAL A 45 -15.66 -15.46 -16.71
CA VAL A 45 -16.07 -14.08 -16.51
C VAL A 45 -17.33 -13.88 -17.35
N SER A 46 -18.48 -14.20 -16.77
CA SER A 46 -19.75 -13.80 -17.36
C SER A 46 -19.77 -12.29 -17.37
N ALA A 47 -19.80 -11.71 -18.55
CA ALA A 47 -19.83 -10.28 -18.81
C ALA A 47 -21.15 -9.67 -18.29
N THR A 48 -21.35 -9.66 -16.99
CA THR A 48 -22.29 -8.75 -16.37
C THR A 48 -21.63 -7.38 -16.38
N GLY A 49 -22.09 -6.49 -17.23
CA GLY A 49 -21.51 -5.21 -17.62
C GLY A 49 -21.20 -4.21 -16.52
N PHE A 50 -20.61 -4.65 -15.44
CA PHE A 50 -20.19 -3.83 -14.33
C PHE A 50 -18.68 -3.99 -14.11
N ASP A 51 -17.93 -2.86 -14.19
CA ASP A 51 -16.47 -2.78 -14.01
C ASP A 51 -15.99 -3.12 -12.58
N LEU A 52 -16.75 -3.92 -11.82
CA LEU A 52 -16.33 -4.38 -10.50
C LEU A 52 -15.08 -5.26 -10.59
N THR A 53 -14.93 -5.99 -11.71
CA THR A 53 -13.77 -6.82 -11.98
C THR A 53 -12.49 -6.01 -12.04
N ASP A 54 -12.50 -4.87 -12.73
CA ASP A 54 -11.34 -3.99 -12.85
C ASP A 54 -10.96 -3.36 -11.52
N ALA A 55 -11.95 -2.95 -10.72
CA ALA A 55 -11.72 -2.42 -9.38
C ALA A 55 -11.11 -3.49 -8.45
N LEU A 56 -11.58 -4.71 -8.54
CA LEU A 56 -11.09 -5.83 -7.76
C LEU A 56 -9.69 -6.26 -8.23
N ASP A 57 -9.40 -6.29 -9.52
CA ASP A 57 -8.07 -6.62 -10.05
C ASP A 57 -7.03 -5.56 -9.65
N THR A 58 -7.40 -4.27 -9.63
CA THR A 58 -6.53 -3.21 -9.14
C THR A 58 -6.23 -3.35 -7.63
N LEU A 59 -7.23 -3.75 -6.84
CA LEU A 59 -7.06 -4.05 -5.43
C LEU A 59 -6.11 -5.23 -5.22
N ALA A 60 -6.27 -6.31 -6.00
CA ALA A 60 -5.41 -7.47 -5.94
C ALA A 60 -3.95 -7.13 -6.22
N MET A 61 -3.70 -6.26 -7.21
CA MET A 61 -2.35 -5.85 -7.57
C MET A 61 -1.61 -5.20 -6.40
N VAL A 62 -2.29 -4.37 -5.61
CA VAL A 62 -1.68 -3.59 -4.52
C VAL A 62 -1.73 -4.33 -3.19
N SER A 63 -2.82 -5.01 -2.87
CA SER A 63 -3.04 -5.60 -1.54
C SER A 63 -2.48 -7.00 -1.35
N GLY A 64 -1.97 -7.62 -2.40
CA GLY A 64 -1.49 -8.99 -2.32
C GLY A 64 -2.57 -10.05 -2.49
N GLY A 65 -3.76 -9.67 -2.95
CA GLY A 65 -4.83 -10.59 -3.32
C GLY A 65 -4.61 -11.23 -4.70
N ASN A 66 -5.50 -12.12 -5.08
CA ASN A 66 -5.60 -12.66 -6.43
C ASN A 66 -7.07 -12.92 -6.75
N PHE A 67 -7.54 -12.41 -7.87
CA PHE A 67 -8.94 -12.51 -8.24
C PHE A 67 -9.22 -13.51 -9.37
N SER A 68 -8.23 -13.77 -10.19
CA SER A 68 -8.36 -14.75 -11.27
C SER A 68 -8.58 -16.16 -10.74
N MET A 69 -8.06 -16.46 -9.54
CA MET A 69 -8.34 -17.70 -8.81
C MET A 69 -8.65 -17.34 -7.37
N GLN A 70 -9.84 -17.70 -6.86
CA GLN A 70 -10.15 -17.51 -5.45
C GLN A 70 -9.29 -18.44 -4.60
N ASN A 71 -8.45 -17.84 -3.79
CA ASN A 71 -7.54 -18.54 -2.89
C ASN A 71 -7.72 -18.07 -1.44
N LEU A 72 -7.05 -18.73 -0.51
CA LEU A 72 -7.09 -18.40 0.90
C LEU A 72 -6.78 -16.92 1.17
N PHE A 73 -5.90 -16.31 0.38
CA PHE A 73 -5.45 -14.92 0.54
C PHE A 73 -6.01 -13.96 -0.51
N SER A 74 -7.18 -14.24 -1.08
CA SER A 74 -7.79 -13.39 -2.13
C SER A 74 -7.97 -11.94 -1.69
N LEU A 75 -8.42 -11.66 -0.45
CA LEU A 75 -8.52 -10.29 0.07
C LEU A 75 -7.16 -9.63 0.33
N GLY A 76 -6.08 -10.40 0.40
CA GLY A 76 -4.76 -9.87 0.71
C GLY A 76 -4.70 -9.15 2.05
N ILE A 77 -3.89 -8.08 2.12
CA ILE A 77 -3.74 -7.20 3.28
C ILE A 77 -4.70 -5.99 3.18
N SER A 78 -5.53 -5.89 2.14
CA SER A 78 -6.42 -4.75 1.90
C SER A 78 -7.30 -4.37 3.09
N PRO A 79 -8.01 -5.31 3.78
CA PRO A 79 -8.85 -4.95 4.92
C PRO A 79 -8.05 -4.31 6.06
N TRP A 80 -6.84 -4.79 6.30
CA TRP A 80 -5.94 -4.23 7.31
C TRP A 80 -5.49 -2.81 6.93
N MET A 81 -5.09 -2.59 5.66
CA MET A 81 -4.68 -1.27 5.17
C MET A 81 -5.81 -0.26 5.28
N THR A 82 -7.01 -0.61 4.81
CA THR A 82 -8.19 0.25 4.88
C THR A 82 -8.56 0.59 6.33
N SER A 83 -8.54 -0.41 7.22
CA SER A 83 -8.84 -0.19 8.64
C SER A 83 -7.82 0.74 9.31
N MET A 84 -6.54 0.64 8.95
CA MET A 84 -5.50 1.51 9.46
C MET A 84 -5.68 2.96 9.03
N ILE A 85 -6.14 3.21 7.79
CA ILE A 85 -6.44 4.57 7.32
C ILE A 85 -7.65 5.12 8.06
N LEU A 86 -8.75 4.37 8.05
CA LEU A 86 -9.98 4.79 8.72
C LEU A 86 -9.70 5.08 10.20
N TRP A 87 -8.89 4.22 10.85
CA TRP A 87 -8.48 4.47 12.23
C TRP A 87 -7.71 5.77 12.40
N ARG A 88 -6.84 6.14 11.46
CA ARG A 88 -6.11 7.41 11.50
C ARG A 88 -7.03 8.61 11.44
N PHE A 89 -8.08 8.55 10.62
CA PHE A 89 -9.12 9.59 10.61
C PHE A 89 -9.88 9.64 11.93
N PHE A 90 -10.26 8.48 12.49
CA PHE A 90 -10.92 8.42 13.79
C PHE A 90 -10.02 8.92 14.94
N SER A 91 -8.71 8.72 14.87
CA SER A 91 -7.77 9.18 15.87
C SER A 91 -7.60 10.72 15.93
N LEU A 92 -8.13 11.45 14.95
CA LEU A 92 -8.17 12.92 15.01
C LEU A 92 -9.19 13.42 16.05
N PHE A 93 -10.20 12.61 16.40
CA PHE A 93 -11.18 12.96 17.41
C PHE A 93 -10.59 12.77 18.82
N GLU A 94 -10.81 13.77 19.69
CA GLU A 94 -10.25 13.77 21.06
C GLU A 94 -10.65 12.56 21.90
N ILE A 95 -11.88 12.05 21.71
CA ILE A 95 -12.42 10.88 22.41
C ILE A 95 -11.54 9.64 22.15
N VAL A 96 -10.99 9.52 20.97
CA VAL A 96 -10.18 8.36 20.56
C VAL A 96 -8.72 8.50 21.01
N LYS A 97 -8.22 9.72 21.14
CA LYS A 97 -6.86 9.99 21.64
C LYS A 97 -6.65 9.52 23.08
N ALA A 98 -7.70 9.49 23.89
CA ALA A 98 -7.64 9.03 25.28
C ALA A 98 -7.63 7.49 25.42
N ALA A 99 -7.79 6.73 24.31
CA ALA A 99 -7.85 5.28 24.36
C ALA A 99 -6.49 4.65 24.70
N THR A 100 -6.50 3.60 25.52
CA THR A 100 -5.30 2.82 25.84
C THR A 100 -4.82 2.04 24.62
N LYS A 101 -3.52 1.67 24.56
CA LYS A 101 -2.98 0.86 23.43
C LYS A 101 -3.74 -0.43 23.18
N ARG A 102 -4.26 -1.08 24.22
CA ARG A 102 -5.06 -2.30 24.10
C ARG A 102 -6.42 -2.02 23.47
N GLN A 103 -7.09 -0.95 23.88
CA GLN A 103 -8.38 -0.53 23.30
C GLN A 103 -8.21 -0.13 21.83
N THR A 104 -7.17 0.65 21.53
CA THR A 104 -6.82 1.03 20.15
C THR A 104 -6.66 -0.20 19.25
N HIS A 105 -5.94 -1.22 19.72
CA HIS A 105 -5.74 -2.46 18.97
C HIS A 105 -7.06 -3.21 18.75
N LEU A 106 -7.91 -3.31 19.76
CA LEU A 106 -9.24 -3.94 19.62
C LEU A 106 -10.11 -3.21 18.60
N TYR A 107 -10.19 -1.88 18.67
CA TYR A 107 -10.95 -1.07 17.73
C TYR A 107 -10.44 -1.23 16.29
N GLN A 108 -9.12 -1.24 16.09
CA GLN A 108 -8.52 -1.48 14.78
C GLN A 108 -8.87 -2.87 14.23
N MET A 109 -8.85 -3.92 15.07
CA MET A 109 -9.23 -5.27 14.66
C MET A 109 -10.71 -5.38 14.34
N THR A 110 -11.59 -4.73 15.12
CA THR A 110 -13.02 -4.67 14.83
C THR A 110 -13.28 -3.96 13.50
N LEU A 111 -12.62 -2.84 13.27
CA LEU A 111 -12.74 -2.09 12.03
C LEU A 111 -12.23 -2.90 10.83
N MET A 112 -11.12 -3.62 11.00
CA MET A 112 -10.60 -4.55 10.01
C MET A 112 -11.62 -5.66 9.67
N PHE A 113 -12.31 -6.21 10.69
CA PHE A 113 -13.33 -7.23 10.49
C PHE A 113 -14.52 -6.69 9.67
N ILE A 114 -14.99 -5.48 9.98
CA ILE A 114 -16.09 -4.84 9.23
C ILE A 114 -15.70 -4.62 7.77
N VAL A 115 -14.51 -4.07 7.53
CA VAL A 115 -14.01 -3.85 6.17
C VAL A 115 -13.82 -5.17 5.43
N ALA A 116 -13.26 -6.18 6.09
CA ALA A 116 -13.07 -7.51 5.52
C ALA A 116 -14.42 -8.14 5.11
N LEU A 117 -15.47 -7.95 5.92
CA LEU A 117 -16.82 -8.42 5.63
C LEU A 117 -17.40 -7.76 4.37
N ILE A 118 -17.27 -6.43 4.25
CA ILE A 118 -17.73 -5.66 3.09
C ILE A 118 -16.98 -6.12 1.82
N GLN A 119 -15.66 -6.23 1.90
CA GLN A 119 -14.84 -6.67 0.79
C GLN A 119 -15.11 -8.13 0.41
N ALA A 120 -15.21 -9.04 1.38
CA ALA A 120 -15.53 -10.44 1.14
C ALA A 120 -16.90 -10.61 0.46
N TYR A 121 -17.88 -9.81 0.86
CA TYR A 121 -19.20 -9.81 0.21
C TYR A 121 -19.09 -9.36 -1.25
N GLY A 122 -18.38 -8.26 -1.52
CA GLY A 122 -18.15 -7.77 -2.88
C GLY A 122 -17.48 -8.82 -3.77
N PHE A 123 -16.45 -9.51 -3.26
CA PHE A 123 -15.80 -10.61 -3.95
C PHE A 123 -16.72 -11.78 -4.23
N SER A 124 -17.45 -12.18 -3.21
CA SER A 124 -18.35 -13.29 -3.26
C SER A 124 -19.53 -13.05 -4.23
N SER A 125 -19.93 -11.79 -4.46
CA SER A 125 -21.05 -11.45 -5.37
C SER A 125 -20.69 -11.61 -6.85
N VAL A 126 -19.40 -11.54 -7.19
CA VAL A 126 -18.89 -11.64 -8.57
C VAL A 126 -18.46 -13.07 -8.93
N SER A 127 -18.57 -14.00 -8.02
CA SER A 127 -18.06 -15.37 -8.16
C SER A 127 -19.17 -16.37 -8.42
N ASP A 128 -18.93 -17.29 -9.36
CA ASP A 128 -19.81 -18.41 -9.60
C ASP A 128 -19.44 -19.53 -8.64
N TYR A 129 -20.46 -20.15 -8.02
CA TYR A 129 -20.31 -21.25 -7.06
C TYR A 129 -20.79 -22.57 -7.66
N TYR A 130 -20.24 -23.68 -7.18
CA TYR A 130 -20.72 -25.00 -7.58
C TYR A 130 -22.17 -25.22 -7.12
N ASP A 131 -23.00 -25.78 -8.00
CA ASP A 131 -24.31 -26.25 -7.64
C ASP A 131 -24.21 -27.68 -7.07
N ILE A 132 -24.41 -27.79 -5.75
CA ILE A 132 -24.47 -29.11 -5.10
C ILE A 132 -25.92 -29.55 -5.08
N VAL A 133 -26.24 -30.49 -5.96
CA VAL A 133 -27.61 -30.98 -6.20
C VAL A 133 -28.27 -31.51 -4.90
N GLU A 134 -27.48 -32.07 -3.98
CA GLU A 134 -28.00 -32.63 -2.70
C GLU A 134 -28.50 -31.57 -1.70
N LEU A 135 -28.06 -30.31 -1.80
CA LEU A 135 -28.42 -29.23 -0.88
C LEU A 135 -29.50 -28.28 -1.43
N GLY A 136 -29.95 -28.48 -2.66
CA GLY A 136 -30.99 -27.64 -3.29
C GLY A 136 -30.57 -26.16 -3.47
N PRO A 137 -31.53 -25.23 -3.60
CA PRO A 137 -31.24 -23.81 -3.87
C PRO A 137 -30.49 -23.07 -2.76
N ALA A 138 -30.39 -23.64 -1.57
CA ALA A 138 -29.60 -23.10 -0.45
C ALA A 138 -28.10 -23.39 -0.60
N SER A 139 -27.69 -24.28 -1.51
CA SER A 139 -26.28 -24.68 -1.69
C SER A 139 -25.38 -23.51 -2.06
N GLN A 140 -25.79 -22.69 -3.02
CA GLN A 140 -25.01 -21.51 -3.46
C GLN A 140 -24.83 -20.49 -2.32
N THR A 141 -25.86 -20.26 -1.51
CA THR A 141 -25.80 -19.31 -0.39
C THR A 141 -24.85 -19.81 0.71
N LEU A 142 -24.89 -21.11 1.03
CA LEU A 142 -23.98 -21.71 2.00
C LEU A 142 -22.53 -21.69 1.53
N LEU A 143 -22.26 -22.04 0.27
CA LEU A 143 -20.92 -22.00 -0.30
C LEU A 143 -20.38 -20.57 -0.36
N ARG A 144 -21.25 -19.61 -0.66
CA ARG A 144 -20.93 -18.18 -0.62
C ARG A 144 -20.51 -17.73 0.78
N LEU A 145 -21.26 -18.06 1.79
CA LEU A 145 -20.94 -17.75 3.18
C LEU A 145 -19.63 -18.43 3.62
N ALA A 146 -19.44 -19.71 3.26
CA ALA A 146 -18.21 -20.43 3.56
C ALA A 146 -16.99 -19.77 2.93
N SER A 147 -17.06 -19.38 1.65
CA SER A 147 -15.97 -18.68 0.98
C SER A 147 -15.65 -17.33 1.61
N MET A 148 -16.67 -16.55 2.01
CA MET A 148 -16.49 -15.30 2.74
C MET A 148 -15.74 -15.51 4.05
N VAL A 149 -16.12 -16.50 4.85
CA VAL A 149 -15.45 -16.81 6.13
C VAL A 149 -13.98 -17.20 5.89
N ILE A 150 -13.70 -18.03 4.87
CA ILE A 150 -12.34 -18.45 4.53
C ILE A 150 -11.48 -17.24 4.11
N MET A 151 -12.00 -16.35 3.26
CA MET A 151 -11.29 -15.15 2.81
C MET A 151 -11.01 -14.18 3.96
N ILE A 152 -11.99 -13.98 4.85
CA ILE A 152 -11.81 -13.13 6.05
C ILE A 152 -10.74 -13.73 6.95
N ALA A 153 -10.81 -15.03 7.26
CA ALA A 153 -9.80 -15.71 8.06
C ALA A 153 -8.40 -15.58 7.43
N GLY A 154 -8.30 -15.75 6.10
CA GLY A 154 -7.06 -15.57 5.35
C GLY A 154 -6.47 -14.16 5.51
N SER A 155 -7.29 -13.09 5.46
CA SER A 155 -6.81 -11.72 5.65
C SER A 155 -6.29 -11.46 7.07
N PHE A 156 -6.91 -12.06 8.11
CA PHE A 156 -6.41 -12.00 9.48
C PHE A 156 -5.08 -12.74 9.66
N VAL A 157 -4.93 -13.91 9.03
CA VAL A 157 -3.65 -14.65 9.01
C VAL A 157 -2.56 -13.81 8.36
N LEU A 158 -2.85 -13.16 7.22
CA LEU A 158 -1.88 -12.27 6.57
C LEU A 158 -1.51 -11.06 7.42
N SER A 159 -2.47 -10.43 8.07
CA SER A 159 -2.22 -9.34 9.02
C SER A 159 -1.35 -9.80 10.19
N TRP A 160 -1.60 -10.99 10.72
CA TRP A 160 -0.75 -11.59 11.76
C TRP A 160 0.67 -11.86 11.26
N LEU A 161 0.84 -12.43 10.06
CA LEU A 161 2.15 -12.65 9.43
C LEU A 161 2.89 -11.33 9.19
N ALA A 162 2.19 -10.28 8.72
CA ALA A 162 2.76 -8.95 8.52
C ALA A 162 3.27 -8.35 9.83
N ASN A 163 2.49 -8.44 10.91
CA ASN A 163 2.88 -7.98 12.24
C ASN A 163 4.04 -8.81 12.83
N LEU A 164 4.06 -10.10 12.57
CA LEU A 164 5.15 -10.99 12.99
C LEU A 164 6.45 -10.62 12.25
N ASN A 165 6.35 -10.32 10.94
CA ASN A 165 7.48 -9.84 10.14
C ASN A 165 7.97 -8.46 10.61
N ALA A 166 7.10 -7.56 11.02
CA ALA A 166 7.48 -6.27 11.58
C ALA A 166 8.31 -6.39 12.86
N ARG A 167 8.03 -7.41 13.69
CA ARG A 167 8.77 -7.65 14.96
C ARG A 167 10.09 -8.40 14.75
N LYS A 168 10.08 -9.45 13.93
CA LYS A 168 11.20 -10.40 13.80
C LYS A 168 11.99 -10.28 12.50
N GLY A 169 11.40 -9.67 11.47
CA GLY A 169 11.96 -9.52 10.14
C GLY A 169 12.39 -8.10 9.80
N VAL A 170 12.37 -7.81 8.52
CA VAL A 170 12.64 -6.50 7.91
C VAL A 170 11.46 -6.11 7.03
N GLY A 171 11.14 -4.82 6.96
CA GLY A 171 10.11 -4.27 6.06
C GLY A 171 8.66 -4.53 6.47
N GLY A 172 8.39 -5.32 7.52
CA GLY A 172 7.04 -5.56 8.02
C GLY A 172 6.05 -5.99 6.94
N PRO A 173 4.87 -5.33 6.82
CA PRO A 173 3.88 -5.64 5.78
C PRO A 173 4.35 -5.32 4.37
N SER A 174 5.28 -4.36 4.21
CA SER A 174 5.75 -3.93 2.89
C SER A 174 6.39 -5.05 2.07
N VAL A 175 7.01 -6.03 2.72
CA VAL A 175 7.65 -7.17 2.03
C VAL A 175 6.61 -8.06 1.33
N ILE A 176 5.47 -8.31 1.97
CA ILE A 176 4.38 -9.10 1.40
C ILE A 176 3.80 -8.35 0.18
N ILE A 177 3.60 -7.04 0.32
CA ILE A 177 3.09 -6.18 -0.74
C ILE A 177 4.04 -6.17 -1.94
N ILE A 178 5.33 -5.92 -1.72
CA ILE A 178 6.35 -5.92 -2.79
C ILE A 178 6.39 -7.28 -3.49
N SER A 179 6.37 -8.38 -2.75
CA SER A 179 6.39 -9.72 -3.35
C SER A 179 5.21 -9.95 -4.28
N ASN A 180 4.01 -9.51 -3.88
CA ASN A 180 2.84 -9.61 -4.74
C ASN A 180 2.92 -8.69 -5.95
N MET A 181 3.32 -7.42 -5.75
CA MET A 181 3.47 -6.45 -6.83
C MET A 181 4.49 -6.91 -7.88
N THR A 182 5.61 -7.49 -7.43
CA THR A 182 6.62 -8.05 -8.33
C THR A 182 6.07 -9.18 -9.20
N LEU A 183 5.31 -10.11 -8.61
CA LEU A 183 4.67 -11.18 -9.36
C LEU A 183 3.65 -10.65 -10.36
N ASN A 184 2.76 -9.78 -9.92
CA ASN A 184 1.75 -9.20 -10.79
C ASN A 184 2.36 -8.36 -11.90
N PHE A 185 3.45 -7.64 -11.62
CA PHE A 185 4.20 -6.90 -12.64
C PHE A 185 4.75 -7.83 -13.72
N LEU A 186 5.36 -8.95 -13.34
CA LEU A 186 5.87 -9.95 -14.28
C LEU A 186 4.74 -10.59 -15.08
N LEU A 187 3.64 -10.98 -14.42
CA LEU A 187 2.47 -11.58 -15.11
C LEU A 187 1.82 -10.61 -16.08
N ASN A 188 1.69 -9.33 -15.74
CA ASN A 188 1.16 -8.31 -16.62
C ASN A 188 2.05 -8.09 -17.85
N ILE A 189 3.37 -8.07 -17.69
CA ILE A 189 4.29 -8.02 -18.84
C ILE A 189 4.09 -9.24 -19.74
N VAL A 190 4.04 -10.44 -19.17
CA VAL A 190 3.81 -11.66 -19.95
C VAL A 190 2.46 -11.63 -20.67
N ALA A 191 1.40 -11.14 -20.01
CA ALA A 191 0.07 -11.01 -20.61
C ALA A 191 0.05 -10.01 -21.78
N LEU A 192 0.69 -8.84 -21.62
CA LEU A 192 0.84 -7.86 -22.70
C LEU A 192 1.58 -8.44 -23.90
N ILE A 193 2.53 -9.30 -23.61
CA ILE A 193 3.32 -10.03 -24.58
C ILE A 193 2.45 -11.02 -25.36
N SER A 194 1.66 -11.83 -24.68
CA SER A 194 0.90 -12.93 -25.30
C SER A 194 -0.32 -12.45 -26.08
N GLN A 195 -0.90 -11.29 -25.73
CA GLN A 195 -2.12 -10.76 -26.36
C GLN A 195 -1.86 -10.10 -27.73
N ASN A 196 -0.64 -9.69 -28.01
CA ASN A 196 -0.30 -8.97 -29.24
C ASN A 196 0.65 -9.81 -30.11
N SER A 197 0.26 -10.05 -31.35
CA SER A 197 1.09 -10.76 -32.35
C SER A 197 2.11 -9.80 -32.95
N PHE A 198 3.10 -9.36 -32.17
CA PHE A 198 4.16 -8.47 -32.65
C PHE A 198 5.25 -9.23 -33.41
N ASN A 199 5.88 -8.57 -34.38
CA ASN A 199 7.10 -9.05 -34.99
C ASN A 199 8.26 -9.09 -33.95
N PRO A 200 9.25 -9.99 -34.09
CA PRO A 200 10.36 -10.10 -33.16
C PRO A 200 11.12 -8.78 -32.92
N LEU A 201 11.17 -7.91 -33.91
CA LEU A 201 11.84 -6.61 -33.84
C LEU A 201 11.02 -5.59 -33.03
N GLU A 202 9.70 -5.55 -33.21
CA GLU A 202 8.77 -4.73 -32.41
C GLU A 202 8.79 -5.16 -30.95
N TRP A 203 8.89 -6.46 -30.70
CA TRP A 203 9.08 -7.05 -29.40
C TRP A 203 10.29 -6.52 -28.65
N MET A 204 11.44 -6.55 -29.33
CA MET A 204 12.69 -6.06 -28.79
C MET A 204 12.60 -4.55 -28.47
N LEU A 205 11.96 -3.76 -29.32
CA LEU A 205 11.78 -2.32 -29.11
C LEU A 205 10.85 -2.02 -27.94
N ILE A 206 9.72 -2.73 -27.81
CA ILE A 206 8.75 -2.55 -26.72
C ILE A 206 9.37 -2.92 -25.37
N THR A 207 10.03 -4.07 -25.29
CA THR A 207 10.71 -4.49 -24.05
C THR A 207 11.84 -3.51 -23.67
N LEU A 208 12.60 -3.03 -24.63
CA LEU A 208 13.62 -2.01 -24.38
C LEU A 208 13.00 -0.70 -23.88
N ALA A 209 11.90 -0.25 -24.48
CA ALA A 209 11.18 0.96 -24.04
C ALA A 209 10.62 0.82 -22.62
N ILE A 210 10.06 -0.33 -22.25
CA ILE A 210 9.57 -0.61 -20.88
C ILE A 210 10.75 -0.58 -19.90
N VAL A 211 11.87 -1.23 -20.21
CA VAL A 211 13.05 -1.25 -19.32
C VAL A 211 13.65 0.14 -19.16
N LEU A 212 13.81 0.91 -20.25
CA LEU A 212 14.32 2.28 -20.17
C LEU A 212 13.37 3.22 -19.44
N GLY A 213 12.08 3.14 -19.72
CA GLY A 213 11.04 3.93 -19.05
C GLY A 213 10.95 3.61 -17.55
N SER A 214 10.98 2.33 -17.17
CA SER A 214 10.99 1.93 -15.77
C SER A 214 12.24 2.38 -15.03
N SER A 215 13.43 2.28 -15.67
CA SER A 215 14.68 2.73 -15.07
C SER A 215 14.72 4.26 -14.87
N LEU A 216 14.18 5.02 -15.82
CA LEU A 216 14.02 6.46 -15.71
C LEU A 216 13.08 6.85 -14.55
N LEU A 217 11.93 6.18 -14.44
CA LEU A 217 10.97 6.38 -13.34
C LEU A 217 11.60 6.06 -11.97
N ILE A 218 12.34 4.96 -11.86
CA ILE A 218 13.05 4.59 -10.65
C ILE A 218 14.07 5.68 -10.29
N TRP A 219 14.83 6.18 -11.26
CA TRP A 219 15.81 7.23 -11.05
C TRP A 219 15.17 8.54 -10.57
N ILE A 220 14.10 9.00 -11.24
CA ILE A 220 13.34 10.20 -10.82
C ILE A 220 12.80 10.01 -9.40
N THR A 221 12.17 8.86 -9.11
CA THR A 221 11.63 8.52 -7.78
C THR A 221 12.73 8.57 -6.71
N LEU A 222 13.91 8.04 -7.01
CA LEU A 222 15.05 8.02 -6.08
C LEU A 222 15.57 9.45 -5.81
N VAL A 223 15.67 10.29 -6.83
CA VAL A 223 16.08 11.71 -6.68
C VAL A 223 15.07 12.45 -5.81
N VAL A 224 13.78 12.32 -6.09
CA VAL A 224 12.71 13.00 -5.32
C VAL A 224 12.62 12.47 -3.90
N TYR A 225 12.76 11.16 -3.69
CA TYR A 225 12.73 10.54 -2.37
C TYR A 225 13.88 11.01 -1.47
N ARG A 226 15.07 11.26 -2.05
CA ARG A 226 16.25 11.79 -1.35
C ARG A 226 16.24 13.30 -1.19
N ALA A 227 15.37 14.01 -1.93
CA ALA A 227 15.27 15.46 -1.83
C ALA A 227 14.69 15.84 -0.46
N GLU A 228 15.48 16.53 0.36
CA GLU A 228 15.10 16.95 1.71
C GLU A 228 15.45 18.41 1.97
N TYR A 229 14.57 19.10 2.66
CA TYR A 229 14.83 20.41 3.23
C TYR A 229 15.36 20.27 4.64
N ARG A 230 16.54 20.80 4.93
CA ARG A 230 17.22 20.64 6.21
C ARG A 230 17.03 21.87 7.10
N ILE A 231 16.31 21.72 8.21
CA ILE A 231 16.18 22.77 9.22
C ILE A 231 17.31 22.61 10.24
N PRO A 232 18.25 23.57 10.36
CA PRO A 232 19.36 23.47 11.29
C PRO A 232 18.86 23.58 12.74
N ILE A 233 19.37 22.72 13.62
CA ILE A 233 19.06 22.69 15.05
C ILE A 233 20.37 22.91 15.83
N ARG A 234 20.27 23.61 16.95
CA ARG A 234 21.35 23.70 17.94
C ARG A 234 20.97 22.97 19.23
N ARG A 235 21.93 22.22 19.77
CA ARG A 235 21.83 21.51 21.04
C ARG A 235 22.57 22.27 22.11
N ILE A 236 21.92 22.58 23.22
CA ILE A 236 22.52 23.36 24.33
C ILE A 236 23.63 22.57 25.00
N MET A 237 23.52 21.23 25.08
CA MET A 237 24.44 20.40 25.87
C MET A 237 25.71 19.96 25.13
N ILE A 238 25.82 20.19 23.82
CA ILE A 238 26.97 19.75 23.03
C ILE A 238 27.69 20.99 22.48
N VAL A 239 28.64 21.51 23.24
CA VAL A 239 29.55 22.58 22.83
C VAL A 239 30.87 21.94 22.36
N SER A 240 30.83 21.13 21.30
CA SER A 240 32.02 20.55 20.69
C SER A 240 32.21 21.12 19.29
N SER A 241 33.42 21.55 18.97
CA SER A 241 33.80 21.99 17.63
C SER A 241 33.70 20.84 16.58
N PHE A 242 33.61 19.61 17.05
CA PHE A 242 33.42 18.39 16.26
C PHE A 242 31.95 17.93 16.17
N ALA A 243 31.01 18.66 16.83
CA ALA A 243 29.61 18.32 16.74
C ALA A 243 29.12 18.51 15.29
N GLU A 244 28.71 17.43 14.64
CA GLU A 244 28.06 17.49 13.36
C GLU A 244 26.83 18.41 13.44
N ARG A 245 26.63 19.22 12.42
CA ARG A 245 25.47 20.12 12.33
C ARG A 245 24.19 19.27 12.30
N THR A 246 23.51 19.18 13.43
CA THR A 246 22.25 18.46 13.57
C THR A 246 21.15 19.24 12.85
N TYR A 247 20.29 18.53 12.09
CA TYR A 247 19.19 19.14 11.36
C TYR A 247 17.96 18.23 11.39
N ILE A 248 16.77 18.82 11.20
CA ILE A 248 15.53 18.09 10.95
C ILE A 248 15.39 17.96 9.43
N PRO A 249 15.40 16.73 8.88
CA PRO A 249 15.13 16.52 7.46
C PRO A 249 13.63 16.54 7.19
N ILE A 250 13.15 17.44 6.35
CA ILE A 250 11.79 17.42 5.80
C ILE A 250 11.93 16.96 4.34
N ARG A 251 11.55 15.73 4.04
CA ARG A 251 11.58 15.19 2.67
C ARG A 251 10.53 15.85 1.80
N LEU A 252 10.77 15.90 0.48
CA LEU A 252 9.81 16.44 -0.48
C LEU A 252 8.52 15.60 -0.52
N THR A 253 8.65 14.27 -0.41
CA THR A 253 7.54 13.33 -0.30
C THR A 253 7.60 12.58 1.04
N PRO A 254 7.19 13.23 2.17
CA PRO A 254 7.30 12.59 3.48
C PRO A 254 6.43 11.33 3.61
N ALA A 255 5.36 11.27 2.82
CA ALA A 255 4.45 10.13 2.77
C ALA A 255 4.98 8.94 1.95
N GLY A 256 5.99 9.15 1.08
CA GLY A 256 6.54 8.11 0.21
C GLY A 256 5.49 7.48 -0.72
N GLY A 257 5.48 6.16 -0.82
CA GLY A 257 4.50 5.40 -1.63
C GLY A 257 3.19 5.09 -0.92
N MET A 258 3.05 5.44 0.36
CA MET A 258 1.84 5.13 1.13
C MET A 258 0.55 5.71 0.51
N PRO A 259 0.51 6.98 0.03
CA PRO A 259 -0.70 7.54 -0.57
C PRO A 259 -1.24 6.71 -1.72
N PHE A 260 -0.37 6.16 -2.58
CA PHE A 260 -0.78 5.33 -3.70
C PHE A 260 -1.45 4.02 -3.25
N MET A 261 -0.79 3.30 -2.34
CA MET A 261 -1.33 2.04 -1.81
C MET A 261 -2.71 2.25 -1.20
N TYR A 262 -2.85 3.30 -0.43
CA TYR A 262 -4.08 3.59 0.28
C TYR A 262 -5.16 4.18 -0.64
N ALA A 263 -4.80 5.02 -1.60
CA ALA A 263 -5.75 5.54 -2.59
C ALA A 263 -6.33 4.41 -3.44
N MET A 264 -5.48 3.47 -3.91
CA MET A 264 -5.94 2.27 -4.62
C MET A 264 -6.91 1.44 -3.77
N THR A 265 -6.56 1.20 -2.51
CA THR A 265 -7.39 0.42 -1.59
C THR A 265 -8.72 1.12 -1.27
N LEU A 266 -8.72 2.44 -1.07
CA LEU A 266 -9.94 3.21 -0.84
C LEU A 266 -10.81 3.30 -2.10
N MET A 267 -10.19 3.35 -3.28
CA MET A 267 -10.90 3.42 -4.55
C MET A 267 -11.75 2.16 -4.83
N THR A 268 -11.44 1.02 -4.19
CA THR A 268 -12.24 -0.19 -4.34
C THR A 268 -13.51 -0.21 -3.49
N LEU A 269 -13.60 0.60 -2.43
CA LEU A 269 -14.78 0.63 -1.57
C LEU A 269 -16.04 1.18 -2.28
N PRO A 270 -16.00 2.32 -3.01
CA PRO A 270 -17.17 2.87 -3.66
C PRO A 270 -17.86 1.87 -4.63
N PRO A 271 -17.16 1.21 -5.56
CA PRO A 271 -17.80 0.22 -6.44
C PRO A 271 -18.45 -0.94 -5.66
N ILE A 272 -17.82 -1.43 -4.59
CA ILE A 272 -18.39 -2.49 -3.76
C ILE A 272 -19.68 -2.01 -3.06
N VAL A 273 -19.65 -0.81 -2.47
CA VAL A 273 -20.82 -0.24 -1.80
C VAL A 273 -21.95 0.00 -2.80
N ILE A 274 -21.63 0.53 -3.99
CA ILE A 274 -22.60 0.76 -5.06
C ILE A 274 -23.22 -0.57 -5.53
N SER A 275 -22.41 -1.63 -5.67
CA SER A 275 -22.92 -2.95 -6.06
C SER A 275 -23.88 -3.54 -5.03
N ILE A 276 -23.59 -3.34 -3.74
CA ILE A 276 -24.49 -3.73 -2.65
C ILE A 276 -25.81 -2.94 -2.73
N LEU A 277 -25.74 -1.63 -2.93
CA LEU A 277 -26.92 -0.77 -3.06
C LEU A 277 -27.77 -1.12 -4.28
N LEU A 278 -27.14 -1.49 -5.41
CA LEU A 278 -27.85 -1.98 -6.60
C LEU A 278 -28.62 -3.28 -6.32
N GLY A 279 -28.09 -4.15 -5.48
CA GLY A 279 -28.80 -5.37 -5.05
C GLY A 279 -30.07 -5.08 -4.25
N PHE A 280 -30.11 -3.97 -3.50
CA PHE A 280 -31.30 -3.55 -2.73
C PHE A 280 -32.26 -2.63 -3.53
N PHE A 281 -31.72 -1.80 -4.42
CA PHE A 281 -32.46 -0.78 -5.17
C PHE A 281 -32.12 -0.80 -6.66
N PRO A 282 -32.47 -1.87 -7.40
CA PRO A 282 -32.05 -2.06 -8.78
C PRO A 282 -32.62 -1.01 -9.77
N GLU A 283 -33.77 -0.42 -9.48
CA GLU A 283 -34.45 0.54 -10.35
C GLU A 283 -34.02 2.02 -10.15
N ASN A 284 -33.14 2.28 -9.19
CA ASN A 284 -32.74 3.65 -8.88
C ASN A 284 -31.72 4.17 -9.90
N GLN A 285 -32.15 5.14 -10.71
CA GLN A 285 -31.35 5.74 -11.79
C GLN A 285 -30.03 6.35 -11.28
N TRP A 286 -30.01 6.94 -10.07
CA TRP A 286 -28.80 7.53 -9.49
C TRP A 286 -27.75 6.46 -9.15
N ILE A 287 -28.18 5.33 -8.62
CA ILE A 287 -27.28 4.23 -8.27
C ILE A 287 -26.73 3.58 -9.55
N GLN A 288 -27.58 3.40 -10.58
CA GLN A 288 -27.13 2.92 -11.90
C GLN A 288 -26.15 3.90 -12.55
N PHE A 289 -26.40 5.20 -12.49
CA PHE A 289 -25.46 6.20 -13.01
C PHE A 289 -24.12 6.17 -12.27
N LEU A 290 -24.13 6.08 -10.93
CA LEU A 290 -22.91 5.95 -10.14
C LEU A 290 -22.16 4.65 -10.47
N SER A 291 -22.87 3.55 -10.67
CA SER A 291 -22.25 2.27 -11.02
C SER A 291 -21.52 2.32 -12.37
N ALA A 292 -22.14 2.96 -13.36
CA ALA A 292 -21.56 3.05 -14.70
C ALA A 292 -20.35 4.00 -14.77
N ASN A 293 -20.31 5.05 -13.91
CA ASN A 293 -19.31 6.11 -14.02
C ASN A 293 -18.22 6.06 -12.94
N PHE A 294 -18.43 5.34 -11.83
CA PHE A 294 -17.51 5.35 -10.69
C PHE A 294 -16.49 4.18 -10.74
N SER A 295 -15.94 3.94 -11.92
CA SER A 295 -14.86 2.98 -12.15
C SER A 295 -13.53 3.72 -12.34
N ILE A 296 -12.43 3.04 -12.04
CA ILE A 296 -11.08 3.55 -12.27
C ILE A 296 -10.77 3.73 -13.77
N SER A 297 -11.54 3.07 -14.63
CA SER A 297 -11.44 3.17 -16.10
C SER A 297 -12.19 4.38 -16.66
N GLN A 298 -13.04 5.04 -15.88
CA GLN A 298 -13.83 6.18 -16.28
C GLN A 298 -13.28 7.50 -15.73
N LEU A 299 -13.50 8.61 -16.45
CA LEU A 299 -13.00 9.92 -16.08
C LEU A 299 -13.36 10.34 -14.65
N PRO A 300 -14.62 10.20 -14.16
CA PRO A 300 -14.96 10.56 -12.79
C PRO A 300 -14.19 9.74 -11.74
N GLY A 301 -13.99 8.45 -12.00
CA GLY A 301 -13.20 7.59 -11.11
C GLY A 301 -11.72 7.99 -11.07
N ILE A 302 -11.11 8.32 -12.22
CA ILE A 302 -9.72 8.80 -12.30
C ILE A 302 -9.58 10.12 -11.54
N LEU A 303 -10.51 11.08 -11.72
CA LEU A 303 -10.46 12.35 -11.00
C LEU A 303 -10.59 12.16 -9.48
N PHE A 304 -11.47 11.25 -9.06
CA PHE A 304 -11.60 10.90 -7.64
C PHE A 304 -10.33 10.23 -7.09
N TYR A 305 -9.69 9.38 -7.86
CA TYR A 305 -8.40 8.79 -7.49
C TYR A 305 -7.30 9.84 -7.32
N ILE A 306 -7.19 10.81 -8.25
CA ILE A 306 -6.23 11.93 -8.16
C ILE A 306 -6.50 12.77 -6.91
N PHE A 307 -7.76 13.05 -6.63
CA PHE A 307 -8.18 13.77 -5.42
C PHE A 307 -7.81 13.03 -4.14
N LEU A 308 -8.06 11.71 -4.10
CA LEU A 308 -7.64 10.86 -3.00
C LEU A 308 -6.12 10.86 -2.81
N LEU A 309 -5.34 10.72 -3.89
CA LEU A 309 -3.89 10.79 -3.84
C LEU A 309 -3.41 12.09 -3.22
N PHE A 310 -3.98 13.22 -3.66
CA PHE A 310 -3.60 14.54 -3.18
C PHE A 310 -3.88 14.70 -1.68
N ILE A 311 -5.10 14.36 -1.24
CA ILE A 311 -5.49 14.45 0.18
C ILE A 311 -4.67 13.50 1.04
N LEU A 312 -4.48 12.25 0.59
CA LEU A 312 -3.72 11.27 1.36
C LEU A 312 -2.23 11.65 1.42
N ALA A 313 -1.65 12.21 0.37
CA ALA A 313 -0.28 12.70 0.40
C ALA A 313 -0.08 13.79 1.45
N ILE A 314 -1.03 14.71 1.59
CA ILE A 314 -1.02 15.74 2.65
C ILE A 314 -1.21 15.07 4.02
N GLY A 315 -2.23 14.25 4.19
CA GLY A 315 -2.55 13.61 5.46
C GLY A 315 -1.40 12.75 6.01
N PHE A 316 -0.80 11.92 5.15
CA PHE A 316 0.34 11.08 5.55
C PHE A 316 1.62 11.87 5.83
N SER A 317 1.82 13.00 5.16
CA SER A 317 2.95 13.87 5.45
C SER A 317 2.89 14.42 6.88
N TYR A 318 1.71 14.89 7.29
CA TYR A 318 1.47 15.35 8.65
C TYR A 318 1.48 14.24 9.70
N PHE A 319 1.11 13.03 9.28
CA PHE A 319 1.16 11.87 10.17
C PHE A 319 2.60 11.40 10.41
N ASN A 320 3.43 11.39 9.37
CA ASN A 320 4.83 10.96 9.49
C ASN A 320 5.72 12.01 10.16
N LEU A 321 5.37 13.28 10.03
CA LEU A 321 6.08 14.42 10.61
C LEU A 321 5.09 15.30 11.36
N ASP A 322 4.74 14.94 12.61
CA ASP A 322 3.90 15.80 13.45
C ASP A 322 4.73 16.96 14.01
N PRO A 323 4.46 18.23 13.59
CA PRO A 323 5.18 19.39 14.08
C PRO A 323 5.02 19.60 15.59
N GLY A 324 3.92 19.08 16.17
CA GLY A 324 3.66 19.16 17.61
C GLY A 324 4.60 18.26 18.41
N GLU A 325 4.67 16.97 18.02
CA GLU A 325 5.55 16.00 18.67
C GLU A 325 7.02 16.38 18.52
N ILE A 326 7.42 16.88 17.33
CA ILE A 326 8.80 17.32 17.08
C ILE A 326 9.15 18.52 17.98
N ALA A 327 8.28 19.56 18.06
CA ALA A 327 8.53 20.73 18.87
C ALA A 327 8.57 20.42 20.37
N GLU A 328 7.71 19.50 20.84
CA GLU A 328 7.70 19.03 22.23
C GLU A 328 8.95 18.18 22.54
N GLY A 329 9.35 17.30 21.63
CA GLY A 329 10.59 16.52 21.75
C GLY A 329 11.82 17.42 21.82
N MET A 330 11.91 18.44 20.98
CA MET A 330 12.97 19.44 21.02
C MET A 330 13.00 20.21 22.35
N GLN A 331 11.83 20.65 22.84
CA GLN A 331 11.73 21.37 24.11
C GLN A 331 12.21 20.51 25.29
N LYS A 332 11.83 19.21 25.29
CA LYS A 332 12.27 18.25 26.32
C LYS A 332 13.77 17.92 26.22
N GLY A 333 14.30 17.87 25.00
CA GLY A 333 15.72 17.57 24.72
C GLY A 333 16.67 18.76 24.86
N GLY A 334 16.16 19.96 25.10
CA GLY A 334 16.98 21.19 25.12
C GLY A 334 17.48 21.60 23.74
N ASP A 335 16.88 21.09 22.66
CA ASP A 335 17.18 21.45 21.29
C ASP A 335 16.38 22.68 20.88
N PHE A 336 16.96 23.57 20.08
CA PHE A 336 16.28 24.77 19.59
C PHE A 336 16.69 25.13 18.16
N ILE A 337 15.79 25.86 17.49
CA ILE A 337 16.05 26.46 16.18
C ILE A 337 16.52 27.89 16.42
N GLU A 338 17.61 28.28 15.75
CA GLU A 338 18.17 29.60 15.90
C GLU A 338 17.15 30.69 15.54
N GLY A 339 16.96 31.67 16.39
CA GLY A 339 15.98 32.74 16.19
C GLY A 339 14.51 32.39 16.47
N VAL A 340 14.19 31.16 16.93
CA VAL A 340 12.82 30.72 17.22
C VAL A 340 12.69 30.30 18.69
N ARG A 341 11.69 30.83 19.41
CA ARG A 341 11.42 30.45 20.80
C ARG A 341 10.96 28.98 20.86
N PRO A 342 11.49 28.18 21.83
CA PRO A 342 11.03 26.80 22.06
C PRO A 342 9.53 26.72 22.34
N GLY A 343 8.89 25.60 21.91
CA GLY A 343 7.48 25.34 22.15
C GLY A 343 6.59 25.74 20.97
N LEU A 344 5.53 26.50 21.21
CA LEU A 344 4.51 26.83 20.19
C LEU A 344 5.06 27.59 18.97
N ALA A 345 6.08 28.44 19.16
CA ALA A 345 6.70 29.15 18.05
C ALA A 345 7.47 28.18 17.12
N THR A 346 8.19 27.21 17.71
CA THR A 346 8.88 26.14 16.99
C THR A 346 7.89 25.28 16.20
N LYS A 347 6.76 24.89 16.81
CA LYS A 347 5.68 24.17 16.13
C LYS A 347 5.17 24.94 14.92
N LYS A 348 4.87 26.25 15.05
CA LYS A 348 4.40 27.08 13.94
C LYS A 348 5.44 27.21 12.83
N TYR A 349 6.71 27.32 13.20
CA TYR A 349 7.82 27.41 12.24
C TYR A 349 7.94 26.13 11.42
N ILE A 350 8.01 24.96 12.06
CA ILE A 350 8.11 23.65 11.39
C ILE A 350 6.86 23.42 10.52
N ASN A 351 5.66 23.71 11.03
CA ASN A 351 4.41 23.56 10.30
C ASN A 351 4.37 24.39 9.01
N LYS A 352 4.89 25.64 9.03
CA LYS A 352 4.96 26.50 7.85
C LYS A 352 5.80 25.89 6.72
N TYR A 353 6.96 25.34 7.04
CA TYR A 353 7.83 24.70 6.05
C TYR A 353 7.27 23.35 5.60
N LEU A 354 6.77 22.54 6.54
CA LEU A 354 6.13 21.27 6.23
C LEU A 354 4.96 21.46 5.25
N TRP A 355 4.08 22.43 5.50
CA TRP A 355 2.94 22.70 4.63
C TRP A 355 3.37 23.02 3.18
N ARG A 356 4.36 23.90 3.02
CA ARG A 356 4.85 24.28 1.68
C ARG A 356 5.44 23.10 0.93
N ILE A 357 6.27 22.31 1.60
CA ILE A 357 6.93 21.14 1.01
C ILE A 357 5.91 20.05 0.70
N THR A 358 4.99 19.81 1.62
CA THR A 358 3.93 18.81 1.47
C THR A 358 3.02 19.09 0.27
N ILE A 359 2.65 20.36 0.01
CA ILE A 359 1.84 20.69 -1.17
C ILE A 359 2.58 20.35 -2.45
N ILE A 360 3.87 20.70 -2.55
CA ILE A 360 4.69 20.38 -3.73
C ILE A 360 4.78 18.86 -3.89
N GLY A 361 5.03 18.14 -2.81
CA GLY A 361 5.05 16.67 -2.79
C GLY A 361 3.70 16.04 -3.16
N ALA A 362 2.59 16.61 -2.70
CA ALA A 362 1.25 16.14 -3.03
C ALA A 362 0.89 16.35 -4.51
N ILE A 363 1.27 17.49 -5.09
CA ILE A 363 1.12 17.75 -6.53
C ILE A 363 1.96 16.74 -7.33
N TYR A 364 3.21 16.52 -6.92
CA TYR A 364 4.09 15.53 -7.56
C TYR A 364 3.49 14.13 -7.54
N THR A 365 2.96 13.67 -6.39
CA THR A 365 2.32 12.36 -6.27
C THR A 365 1.05 12.26 -7.11
N ALA A 366 0.23 13.32 -7.15
CA ALA A 366 -0.97 13.39 -7.98
C ALA A 366 -0.64 13.35 -9.49
N ILE A 367 0.44 14.01 -9.91
CA ILE A 367 0.91 13.98 -11.30
C ILE A 367 1.40 12.56 -11.67
N ILE A 368 2.27 11.95 -10.88
CA ILE A 368 2.79 10.61 -11.19
C ILE A 368 1.69 9.56 -11.22
N GLY A 369 0.73 9.63 -10.27
CA GLY A 369 -0.35 8.66 -10.19
C GLY A 369 -1.47 8.90 -11.18
N GLY A 370 -1.82 10.15 -11.42
CA GLY A 370 -3.00 10.52 -12.18
C GLY A 370 -2.75 10.79 -13.66
N LEU A 371 -1.63 11.43 -13.99
CA LEU A 371 -1.34 11.82 -15.38
C LEU A 371 -1.26 10.62 -16.35
N PRO A 372 -0.60 9.50 -16.00
CA PRO A 372 -0.63 8.30 -16.85
C PRO A 372 -2.04 7.77 -17.11
N MET A 373 -2.91 7.79 -16.08
CA MET A 373 -4.29 7.32 -16.22
C MET A 373 -5.10 8.25 -17.15
N LEU A 374 -4.94 9.56 -17.04
CA LEU A 374 -5.60 10.54 -17.91
C LEU A 374 -5.14 10.41 -19.36
N ILE A 375 -3.86 10.20 -19.61
CA ILE A 375 -3.31 9.99 -20.96
C ILE A 375 -3.89 8.72 -21.58
N VAL A 376 -3.86 7.60 -20.85
CA VAL A 376 -4.39 6.33 -21.33
C VAL A 376 -5.89 6.42 -21.60
N TRP A 377 -6.65 7.07 -20.72
CA TRP A 377 -8.08 7.31 -20.93
C TRP A 377 -8.36 8.13 -22.19
N SER A 378 -7.60 9.21 -22.43
CA SER A 378 -7.78 10.09 -23.60
C SER A 378 -7.47 9.37 -24.93
N GLN A 379 -6.62 8.35 -24.91
CA GLN A 379 -6.24 7.56 -26.10
C GLN A 379 -7.02 6.26 -26.23
N SER A 380 -8.03 6.01 -25.40
CA SER A 380 -8.77 4.73 -25.32
C SER A 380 -7.83 3.52 -25.19
N GLY A 381 -6.70 3.73 -24.52
CA GLY A 381 -5.67 2.72 -24.31
C GLY A 381 -6.01 1.75 -23.17
N GLN A 382 -5.19 0.71 -23.03
CA GLN A 382 -5.36 -0.26 -21.94
C GLN A 382 -4.93 0.37 -20.60
N MET A 383 -5.84 0.50 -19.64
CA MET A 383 -5.59 1.06 -18.31
C MET A 383 -4.47 0.31 -17.55
N SER A 384 -4.22 -0.94 -17.89
CA SER A 384 -3.13 -1.75 -17.34
C SER A 384 -1.76 -1.09 -17.47
N PHE A 385 -1.48 -0.32 -18.53
CA PHE A 385 -0.22 0.41 -18.69
C PHE A 385 -0.07 1.55 -17.67
N ALA A 386 -1.13 2.29 -17.39
CA ALA A 386 -1.10 3.35 -16.38
C ALA A 386 -0.86 2.77 -14.99
N LEU A 387 -1.48 1.62 -14.68
CA LEU A 387 -1.30 0.92 -13.42
C LEU A 387 0.12 0.36 -13.25
N LEU A 388 0.80 -0.05 -14.33
CA LEU A 388 2.20 -0.46 -14.28
C LEU A 388 3.12 0.66 -13.78
N ILE A 389 2.90 1.91 -14.21
CA ILE A 389 3.66 3.07 -13.76
C ILE A 389 3.49 3.28 -12.25
N ASN A 390 2.24 3.23 -11.77
CA ASN A 390 1.95 3.35 -10.35
C ASN A 390 2.60 2.22 -9.53
N ASN A 391 2.55 0.98 -10.03
CA ASN A 391 3.18 -0.18 -9.39
C ASN A 391 4.70 -0.02 -9.27
N ILE A 392 5.39 0.46 -10.31
CA ILE A 392 6.84 0.73 -10.29
C ILE A 392 7.16 1.78 -9.21
N TYR A 393 6.38 2.87 -9.14
CA TYR A 393 6.57 3.92 -8.16
C TYR A 393 6.41 3.40 -6.72
N ILE A 394 5.31 2.68 -6.44
CA ILE A 394 5.03 2.10 -5.11
C ILE A 394 6.14 1.13 -4.72
N MET A 395 6.50 0.21 -5.62
CA MET A 395 7.53 -0.80 -5.38
C MET A 395 8.88 -0.14 -5.07
N THR A 396 9.26 0.89 -5.83
CA THR A 396 10.52 1.63 -5.62
C THR A 396 10.55 2.31 -4.25
N THR A 397 9.48 3.02 -3.88
CA THR A 397 9.41 3.74 -2.60
C THR A 397 9.38 2.80 -1.39
N LEU A 398 8.67 1.67 -1.49
CA LEU A 398 8.67 0.66 -0.42
C LEU A 398 10.04 -0.01 -0.28
N MET A 399 10.71 -0.30 -1.40
CA MET A 399 12.05 -0.88 -1.39
C MET A 399 13.07 0.07 -0.77
N LEU A 400 12.98 1.38 -1.07
CA LEU A 400 13.82 2.40 -0.43
C LEU A 400 13.61 2.45 1.09
N GLY A 401 12.37 2.34 1.55
CA GLY A 401 12.06 2.24 2.99
C GLY A 401 12.70 1.01 3.66
N ILE A 402 12.70 -0.14 2.99
CA ILE A 402 13.36 -1.37 3.48
C ILE A 402 14.89 -1.17 3.52
N VAL A 403 15.48 -0.59 2.48
CA VAL A 403 16.92 -0.31 2.42
C VAL A 403 17.33 0.64 3.54
N GLU A 404 16.55 1.68 3.82
CA GLU A 404 16.81 2.59 4.96
C GLU A 404 16.77 1.86 6.29
N GLN A 405 15.77 0.98 6.49
CA GLN A 405 15.67 0.17 7.71
C GLN A 405 16.90 -0.74 7.89
N ILE A 406 17.39 -1.35 6.81
CA ILE A 406 18.61 -2.18 6.85
C ILE A 406 19.82 -1.30 7.15
N ASN A 407 19.94 -0.14 6.53
CA ASN A 407 21.08 0.77 6.77
C ASN A 407 21.13 1.25 8.23
N VAL A 408 19.98 1.58 8.83
CA VAL A 408 19.91 1.93 10.26
C VAL A 408 20.36 0.77 11.14
N MET A 409 19.98 -0.48 10.81
CA MET A 409 20.44 -1.65 11.54
C MET A 409 21.93 -1.91 11.38
N LEU A 410 22.52 -1.60 10.22
CA LEU A 410 23.95 -1.72 9.96
C LEU A 410 24.77 -0.70 10.75
N THR A 411 24.32 0.57 10.77
CA THR A 411 24.99 1.61 11.57
C THR A 411 24.90 1.31 13.05
N TRP A 412 23.75 0.86 13.56
CA TRP A 412 23.60 0.44 14.97
C TRP A 412 24.60 -0.65 15.36
N LYS A 413 24.86 -1.62 14.48
CA LYS A 413 25.82 -2.67 14.73
C LYS A 413 27.26 -2.14 14.83
N GLN A 414 27.62 -1.17 13.98
CA GLN A 414 28.95 -0.53 14.03
C GLN A 414 29.19 0.20 15.36
N TYR A 415 28.17 0.85 15.92
CA TYR A 415 28.28 1.50 17.22
C TYR A 415 28.36 0.52 18.39
N ASN A 416 27.66 -0.63 18.31
CA ASN A 416 27.72 -1.65 19.37
C ASN A 416 29.06 -2.39 19.40
N ASP A 417 29.78 -2.46 18.28
CA ASP A 417 31.12 -3.08 18.21
C ASP A 417 32.24 -2.12 18.73
N LEU A 418 31.89 -0.85 19.03
CA LEU A 418 32.80 0.17 19.58
C LEU A 418 32.64 0.40 21.11
N ILE A 419 31.58 -0.16 21.72
CA ILE A 419 31.32 -0.17 23.16
C ILE A 419 31.64 -1.56 23.71
#